data_4f4bed573233fbee223c1eb2136f231a
#
_entry.id   4f4bed573233fbee223c1eb2136f231a
#
_cell.length_a   1.000
_cell.length_b   1.000
_cell.length_c   1.000
_cell.angle_alpha   90.00
_cell.angle_beta   90.00
_cell.angle_gamma   90.00
#
_symmetry.space_group_name_H-M   'P 1'
#
loop_
_entity.id
_entity.type
_entity.pdbx_description
1 polymer ?
#
loop_
_entity_poly.entity_id
_entity_poly.type
_entity_poly.pdbx_seq_one_letter_code
_entity_poly.pdbx_strand_id
1 'polypeptide(L)'
;MRITYTFIFLLAITLFSFPLKAEESIRLIPQPAELQMQSGTLILPGSVDISYSSALKKEAILLSKYLQESKLTTKLYSGKSDAMIQLQISPTVLPAYKEGYVLQISDRNIQIKSSSSTGIFYGIQTLRQLIGKYPDQQLPQLFITDYPNFSWRAFMLDEARYFKGKEVVCRLLDQMAYLKMNTFHWHLTDDQGWRIEIKKFPKLTEIGSYRDSSEINHFESDVFDGKPHSGYYTQKEIKEIIEYARERHINIVPEIEMPGHASAAIASYPWLGTNNESIKVPGKFGVHYNVYNVADSKVLDALKDILTEVIELFPSPIIHIGGDEVKYNQWKESPVVQAYMQKHALQTPAELQVHFTNGISNWLSSKGKRMMGWNEITGSKLHEYQSSTDTAIQNEKLPKNAIVHCWKGDYSLIKEAIENGYDIVNAYHEYTYLDYDYKTIPLEKAYHFNPVPEGLTVGQRIHVLGVSCQMWGEFIPTVESMDKLLFPRIAAYAETGWSLEKNKNFQQFSETLKTH
;
A
#
# COMPACT_ATOMS: atom_id res chain seq x y z
N MET A 1 -91.29 20.62 24.19
CA MET A 1 -90.23 20.26 23.26
C MET A 1 -89.00 21.15 23.55
N ARG A 2 -88.06 20.65 24.35
CA ARG A 2 -86.86 21.41 24.73
C ARG A 2 -85.72 20.96 23.81
N ILE A 3 -85.11 21.89 23.05
CA ILE A 3 -83.97 21.68 22.19
C ILE A 3 -82.73 22.03 22.98
N THR A 4 -81.88 21.04 23.22
CA THR A 4 -80.57 21.20 23.90
C THR A 4 -79.49 21.36 22.83
N TYR A 5 -78.82 22.50 22.82
CA TYR A 5 -77.64 22.74 21.96
C TYR A 5 -76.38 22.27 22.65
N THR A 6 -75.65 21.27 22.07
CA THR A 6 -74.36 20.81 22.52
C THR A 6 -73.28 21.57 21.75
N PHE A 7 -72.53 22.41 22.47
CA PHE A 7 -71.32 23.07 21.89
C PHE A 7 -70.17 22.10 21.94
N ILE A 8 -69.62 21.74 20.77
CA ILE A 8 -68.36 21.00 20.60
C ILE A 8 -67.23 22.02 20.48
N PHE A 9 -66.36 22.07 21.52
CA PHE A 9 -65.11 22.83 21.47
C PHE A 9 -64.06 21.99 20.73
N LEU A 10 -63.65 22.42 19.49
CA LEU A 10 -62.52 21.85 18.77
C LEU A 10 -61.25 22.52 19.29
N LEU A 11 -60.45 21.74 20.05
CA LEU A 11 -59.12 22.15 20.49
C LEU A 11 -58.14 21.93 19.33
N ALA A 12 -57.73 23.00 18.62
CA ALA A 12 -56.71 22.94 17.60
C ALA A 12 -55.32 22.86 18.26
N ILE A 13 -54.75 21.65 18.31
CA ILE A 13 -53.34 21.43 18.70
C ILE A 13 -52.47 21.82 17.51
N THR A 14 -51.88 23.03 17.52
CA THR A 14 -50.81 23.43 16.61
C THR A 14 -49.54 22.70 17.01
N LEU A 15 -49.22 21.63 16.29
CA LEU A 15 -47.91 20.99 16.31
C LEU A 15 -46.88 21.94 15.69
N PHE A 16 -46.15 22.63 16.54
CA PHE A 16 -44.92 23.30 16.14
C PHE A 16 -43.87 22.22 15.81
N SER A 17 -43.76 21.85 14.56
CA SER A 17 -42.58 21.11 14.04
C SER A 17 -41.41 22.06 14.03
N PHE A 18 -40.59 22.03 15.07
CA PHE A 18 -39.24 22.57 14.97
C PHE A 18 -38.50 21.73 13.91
N PRO A 19 -37.89 22.34 12.89
CA PRO A 19 -37.01 21.58 12.03
C PRO A 19 -35.88 21.06 12.92
N LEU A 20 -35.80 19.73 13.12
CA LEU A 20 -34.58 19.13 13.58
C LEU A 20 -33.49 19.58 12.59
N LYS A 21 -32.63 20.48 13.03
CA LYS A 21 -31.38 20.77 12.32
C LYS A 21 -30.70 19.40 12.22
N ALA A 22 -30.55 18.88 11.01
CA ALA A 22 -29.79 17.67 10.80
C ALA A 22 -28.41 17.92 11.44
N GLU A 23 -28.11 17.19 12.50
CA GLU A 23 -26.82 17.25 13.17
C GLU A 23 -25.78 16.96 12.11
N GLU A 24 -24.94 17.95 11.78
CA GLU A 24 -23.86 17.76 10.79
C GLU A 24 -22.97 16.62 11.29
N SER A 25 -23.15 15.45 10.71
CA SER A 25 -22.34 14.28 11.07
C SER A 25 -20.90 14.58 10.71
N ILE A 26 -20.01 14.52 11.70
CA ILE A 26 -18.56 14.64 11.49
C ILE A 26 -18.12 13.55 10.53
N ARG A 27 -17.36 13.94 9.53
CA ARG A 27 -16.82 13.03 8.54
C ARG A 27 -15.32 13.08 8.54
N LEU A 28 -14.73 11.91 8.52
CA LEU A 28 -13.31 11.65 8.56
C LEU A 28 -12.93 10.78 7.36
N ILE A 29 -11.69 10.82 6.96
CA ILE A 29 -11.15 9.97 5.90
C ILE A 29 -9.93 9.23 6.44
N PRO A 30 -9.97 7.90 6.53
CA PRO A 30 -11.12 7.00 6.30
C PRO A 30 -12.23 7.15 7.35
N GLN A 31 -13.48 6.85 6.93
CA GLN A 31 -14.65 6.88 7.80
C GLN A 31 -14.54 5.78 8.88
N PRO A 32 -14.70 6.11 10.19
CA PRO A 32 -14.62 5.14 11.26
C PRO A 32 -15.77 4.12 11.24
N ALA A 33 -15.54 2.96 11.87
CA ALA A 33 -16.52 1.89 11.97
C ALA A 33 -17.79 2.33 12.70
N GLU A 34 -17.66 3.09 13.79
CA GLU A 34 -18.77 3.68 14.55
C GLU A 34 -18.36 5.07 15.05
N LEU A 35 -19.26 6.04 14.91
CA LEU A 35 -19.13 7.39 15.43
C LEU A 35 -20.46 7.80 16.06
N GLN A 36 -20.43 8.18 17.33
CA GLN A 36 -21.59 8.65 18.09
C GLN A 36 -21.31 10.07 18.57
N MET A 37 -22.12 11.01 18.13
CA MET A 37 -22.08 12.38 18.63
C MET A 37 -22.68 12.42 20.05
N GLN A 38 -22.09 13.25 20.89
CA GLN A 38 -22.60 13.55 22.23
C GLN A 38 -22.88 15.05 22.33
N SER A 39 -23.78 15.44 23.23
CA SER A 39 -24.09 16.87 23.43
C SER A 39 -22.95 17.56 24.19
N GLY A 40 -22.51 18.70 23.65
CA GLY A 40 -21.49 19.53 24.29
C GLY A 40 -20.21 19.66 23.47
N THR A 41 -19.30 20.48 23.99
CA THR A 41 -18.04 20.84 23.35
C THR A 41 -16.92 20.82 24.38
N LEU A 42 -15.75 20.31 23.99
CA LEU A 42 -14.51 20.42 24.75
C LEU A 42 -13.65 21.53 24.15
N ILE A 43 -13.26 22.51 24.95
CA ILE A 43 -12.33 23.56 24.54
C ILE A 43 -10.90 23.13 24.91
N LEU A 44 -10.03 23.00 23.91
CA LEU A 44 -8.63 22.72 24.17
C LEU A 44 -7.92 23.98 24.64
N PRO A 45 -7.18 23.93 25.75
CA PRO A 45 -6.37 25.05 26.20
C PRO A 45 -5.14 25.21 25.30
N GLY A 46 -4.58 26.42 25.23
CA GLY A 46 -3.35 26.69 24.46
C GLY A 46 -2.12 25.86 24.91
N SER A 47 -2.17 25.26 26.10
CA SER A 47 -1.17 24.29 26.60
C SER A 47 -1.88 22.99 27.01
N VAL A 48 -1.53 21.89 26.35
CA VAL A 48 -2.17 20.57 26.50
C VAL A 48 -1.26 19.59 27.20
N ASP A 49 -1.70 19.02 28.30
CA ASP A 49 -1.02 17.92 28.98
C ASP A 49 -1.39 16.59 28.30
N ILE A 50 -0.38 15.83 27.91
CA ILE A 50 -0.52 14.49 27.33
C ILE A 50 0.00 13.47 28.33
N SER A 51 -0.87 12.58 28.79
CA SER A 51 -0.50 11.42 29.59
C SER A 51 -0.44 10.16 28.73
N TYR A 52 0.52 9.29 29.01
CA TYR A 52 0.70 8.06 28.27
C TYR A 52 1.17 6.91 29.16
N SER A 53 0.75 5.69 28.83
CA SER A 53 1.35 4.47 29.37
C SER A 53 2.83 4.38 28.93
N SER A 54 3.73 3.88 29.76
CA SER A 54 5.18 3.89 29.50
C SER A 54 5.61 3.33 28.13
N ALA A 55 4.86 2.35 27.63
CA ALA A 55 5.07 1.76 26.31
C ALA A 55 4.72 2.70 25.12
N LEU A 56 4.01 3.80 25.36
CA LEU A 56 3.49 4.73 24.34
C LEU A 56 4.26 6.04 24.22
N LYS A 57 5.52 6.06 24.70
CA LYS A 57 6.33 7.29 24.66
C LYS A 57 6.52 7.83 23.25
N LYS A 58 6.70 6.96 22.25
CA LYS A 58 6.89 7.36 20.85
C LYS A 58 5.63 7.97 20.26
N GLU A 59 4.49 7.34 20.50
CA GLU A 59 3.17 7.82 20.06
C GLU A 59 2.84 9.17 20.73
N ALA A 60 3.16 9.33 22.00
CA ALA A 60 2.95 10.61 22.70
C ALA A 60 3.84 11.74 22.16
N ILE A 61 5.10 11.46 21.81
CA ILE A 61 6.00 12.42 21.16
C ILE A 61 5.45 12.80 19.77
N LEU A 62 4.97 11.84 19.00
CA LEU A 62 4.40 12.09 17.69
C LEU A 62 3.12 12.93 17.78
N LEU A 63 2.21 12.61 18.72
CA LEU A 63 1.03 13.43 18.99
C LEU A 63 1.43 14.86 19.40
N SER A 64 2.40 15.01 20.28
CA SER A 64 2.92 16.32 20.68
C SER A 64 3.38 17.15 19.48
N LYS A 65 4.09 16.53 18.53
CA LYS A 65 4.53 17.19 17.29
C LYS A 65 3.33 17.65 16.44
N TYR A 66 2.32 16.82 16.24
CA TYR A 66 1.11 17.18 15.48
C TYR A 66 0.32 18.31 16.13
N LEU A 67 0.24 18.34 17.48
CA LEU A 67 -0.42 19.42 18.20
C LEU A 67 0.34 20.74 18.08
N GLN A 68 1.69 20.68 18.07
CA GLN A 68 2.53 21.87 17.86
C GLN A 68 2.36 22.44 16.45
N GLU A 69 2.19 21.60 15.42
CA GLU A 69 1.83 22.04 14.07
C GLU A 69 0.50 22.81 14.06
N SER A 70 -0.43 22.43 14.95
CA SER A 70 -1.71 23.12 15.18
C SER A 70 -1.61 24.29 16.20
N LYS A 71 -0.40 24.79 16.48
CA LYS A 71 -0.09 25.92 17.38
C LYS A 71 -0.44 25.69 18.86
N LEU A 72 -0.59 24.43 19.28
CA LEU A 72 -0.78 24.06 20.67
C LEU A 72 0.58 23.76 21.33
N THR A 73 0.80 24.26 22.54
CA THR A 73 1.95 23.81 23.34
C THR A 73 1.62 22.54 24.11
N THR A 74 2.61 21.69 24.37
CA THR A 74 2.35 20.37 24.98
C THR A 74 3.32 20.06 26.08
N LYS A 75 2.83 19.30 27.08
CA LYS A 75 3.67 18.69 28.13
C LYS A 75 3.37 17.19 28.23
N LEU A 76 4.41 16.39 28.32
CA LEU A 76 4.32 14.93 28.32
C LEU A 76 4.50 14.37 29.73
N TYR A 77 3.57 13.48 30.16
CA TYR A 77 3.59 12.87 31.48
C TYR A 77 3.39 11.35 31.37
N SER A 78 4.16 10.59 32.12
CA SER A 78 3.93 9.16 32.28
C SER A 78 2.92 8.93 33.41
N GLY A 79 1.70 8.52 33.09
CA GLY A 79 0.70 8.08 34.06
C GLY A 79 -0.05 9.20 34.82
N LYS A 80 -0.10 10.43 34.34
CA LYS A 80 -0.89 11.52 34.92
C LYS A 80 -2.39 11.29 34.67
N SER A 81 -3.21 11.19 35.73
CA SER A 81 -4.63 10.82 35.64
C SER A 81 -5.56 11.94 35.17
N ASP A 82 -5.19 13.22 35.37
CA ASP A 82 -5.96 14.41 35.06
C ASP A 82 -5.47 15.16 33.80
N ALA A 83 -4.69 14.51 32.96
CA ALA A 83 -4.21 15.09 31.72
C ALA A 83 -5.33 15.30 30.70
N MET A 84 -5.23 16.37 29.91
CA MET A 84 -6.19 16.72 28.87
C MET A 84 -6.31 15.62 27.80
N ILE A 85 -5.18 15.02 27.41
CA ILE A 85 -5.16 13.87 26.47
C ILE A 85 -4.53 12.67 27.16
N GLN A 86 -5.16 11.53 27.08
CA GLN A 86 -4.72 10.28 27.71
C GLN A 86 -4.60 9.16 26.68
N LEU A 87 -3.38 8.62 26.53
CA LEU A 87 -3.08 7.46 25.67
C LEU A 87 -2.90 6.22 26.56
N GLN A 88 -3.75 5.21 26.39
CA GLN A 88 -3.80 4.06 27.29
C GLN A 88 -3.81 2.73 26.55
N ILE A 89 -2.90 1.83 26.88
CA ILE A 89 -3.00 0.42 26.48
C ILE A 89 -4.01 -0.27 27.39
N SER A 90 -5.01 -0.90 26.78
CA SER A 90 -6.03 -1.69 27.45
C SER A 90 -6.28 -2.98 26.66
N PRO A 91 -5.75 -4.13 27.11
CA PRO A 91 -5.85 -5.39 26.37
C PRO A 91 -7.28 -5.87 26.07
N THR A 92 -8.27 -5.37 26.82
CA THR A 92 -9.68 -5.72 26.64
C THR A 92 -10.41 -4.87 25.60
N VAL A 93 -9.80 -3.78 25.14
CA VAL A 93 -10.38 -2.91 24.10
C VAL A 93 -10.12 -3.51 22.74
N LEU A 94 -11.18 -3.92 22.04
CA LEU A 94 -11.14 -4.48 20.69
C LEU A 94 -10.04 -5.58 20.51
N PRO A 95 -10.02 -6.62 21.35
CA PRO A 95 -8.91 -7.58 21.39
C PRO A 95 -8.70 -8.35 20.07
N ALA A 96 -9.75 -8.46 19.26
CA ALA A 96 -9.69 -9.08 17.92
C ALA A 96 -9.04 -8.18 16.86
N TYR A 97 -8.90 -6.87 17.15
CA TYR A 97 -8.41 -5.86 16.19
C TYR A 97 -7.18 -5.15 16.75
N LYS A 98 -5.99 -5.63 16.44
CA LYS A 98 -4.74 -5.02 16.92
C LYS A 98 -4.56 -3.56 16.46
N GLU A 99 -5.15 -3.19 15.36
CA GLU A 99 -5.14 -1.82 14.82
C GLU A 99 -6.36 -1.00 15.28
N GLY A 100 -7.31 -1.63 16.00
CA GLY A 100 -8.52 -0.99 16.49
C GLY A 100 -8.26 -0.10 17.71
N TYR A 101 -9.10 0.92 17.87
CA TYR A 101 -9.04 1.86 19.00
C TYR A 101 -10.43 2.38 19.37
N VAL A 102 -10.51 2.93 20.57
CA VAL A 102 -11.62 3.75 21.05
C VAL A 102 -11.08 5.15 21.29
N LEU A 103 -11.76 6.16 20.75
CA LEU A 103 -11.49 7.57 21.00
C LEU A 103 -12.74 8.20 21.63
N GLN A 104 -12.58 8.82 22.79
CA GLN A 104 -13.62 9.54 23.48
C GLN A 104 -13.21 11.00 23.70
N ILE A 105 -14.06 11.93 23.32
CA ILE A 105 -13.98 13.35 23.68
C ILE A 105 -15.13 13.66 24.61
N SER A 106 -14.83 13.94 25.87
CA SER A 106 -15.78 14.32 26.91
C SER A 106 -15.72 15.82 27.21
N ASP A 107 -16.49 16.29 28.17
CA ASP A 107 -16.40 17.67 28.70
C ASP A 107 -15.07 17.96 29.43
N ARG A 108 -14.30 16.94 29.79
CA ARG A 108 -13.10 17.06 30.62
C ARG A 108 -11.81 16.74 29.91
N ASN A 109 -11.82 15.73 29.03
CA ASN A 109 -10.59 15.21 28.44
C ASN A 109 -10.86 14.41 27.16
N ILE A 110 -9.75 14.07 26.49
CA ILE A 110 -9.69 13.17 25.34
C ILE A 110 -9.01 11.87 25.77
N GLN A 111 -9.62 10.72 25.54
CA GLN A 111 -9.03 9.41 25.80
C GLN A 111 -8.91 8.60 24.52
N ILE A 112 -7.72 8.05 24.28
CA ILE A 112 -7.48 7.07 23.21
C ILE A 112 -7.04 5.77 23.87
N LYS A 113 -7.82 4.71 23.66
CA LYS A 113 -7.57 3.37 24.22
C LYS A 113 -7.47 2.33 23.10
N SER A 114 -6.52 1.43 23.23
CA SER A 114 -6.35 0.30 22.31
C SER A 114 -5.63 -0.85 23.00
N SER A 115 -5.74 -2.05 22.41
CA SER A 115 -4.95 -3.21 22.86
C SER A 115 -3.49 -3.16 22.38
N SER A 116 -3.13 -2.22 21.49
CA SER A 116 -1.77 -2.09 20.94
C SER A 116 -1.35 -0.63 20.73
N SER A 117 -0.05 -0.38 20.57
CA SER A 117 0.48 0.94 20.18
C SER A 117 0.03 1.34 18.77
N THR A 118 -0.16 0.39 17.86
CA THR A 118 -0.64 0.65 16.49
C THR A 118 -2.07 1.22 16.50
N GLY A 119 -2.97 0.65 17.31
CA GLY A 119 -4.33 1.21 17.43
C GLY A 119 -4.31 2.60 18.07
N ILE A 120 -3.45 2.85 19.08
CA ILE A 120 -3.24 4.21 19.62
C ILE A 120 -2.79 5.17 18.53
N PHE A 121 -1.84 4.76 17.69
CA PHE A 121 -1.37 5.56 16.57
C PHE A 121 -2.52 5.96 15.61
N TYR A 122 -3.38 5.02 15.24
CA TYR A 122 -4.53 5.33 14.37
C TYR A 122 -5.58 6.20 15.05
N GLY A 123 -5.78 6.04 16.36
CA GLY A 123 -6.59 6.96 17.16
C GLY A 123 -6.03 8.39 17.18
N ILE A 124 -4.69 8.53 17.21
CA ILE A 124 -4.00 9.81 17.08
C ILE A 124 -4.24 10.43 15.70
N GLN A 125 -4.20 9.64 14.60
CA GLN A 125 -4.49 10.19 13.26
C GLN A 125 -5.94 10.70 13.17
N THR A 126 -6.88 10.00 13.78
CA THR A 126 -8.28 10.46 13.87
C THR A 126 -8.39 11.75 14.68
N LEU A 127 -7.74 11.84 15.82
CA LEU A 127 -7.71 13.07 16.62
C LEU A 127 -7.07 14.24 15.84
N ARG A 128 -5.99 13.97 15.08
CA ARG A 128 -5.34 14.97 14.21
C ARG A 128 -6.31 15.53 13.17
N GLN A 129 -7.11 14.69 12.52
CA GLN A 129 -8.15 15.13 11.58
C GLN A 129 -9.23 15.98 12.27
N LEU A 130 -9.68 15.57 13.45
CA LEU A 130 -10.65 16.33 14.22
C LEU A 130 -10.12 17.71 14.61
N ILE A 131 -8.88 17.82 15.10
CA ILE A 131 -8.27 19.11 15.47
C ILE A 131 -8.11 20.00 14.23
N GLY A 132 -7.69 19.44 13.10
CA GLY A 132 -7.59 20.19 11.84
C GLY A 132 -8.94 20.74 11.34
N LYS A 133 -10.02 20.00 11.60
CA LYS A 133 -11.39 20.40 11.22
C LYS A 133 -11.97 21.50 12.13
N TYR A 134 -11.49 21.61 13.36
CA TYR A 134 -11.92 22.60 14.35
C TYR A 134 -10.76 23.51 14.77
N PRO A 135 -10.36 24.47 13.89
CA PRO A 135 -9.21 25.34 14.12
C PRO A 135 -9.38 26.30 15.30
N ASP A 136 -10.62 26.55 15.73
CA ASP A 136 -10.97 27.29 16.94
C ASP A 136 -10.80 26.49 18.23
N GLN A 137 -10.32 25.25 18.12
CA GLN A 137 -10.05 24.32 19.22
C GLN A 137 -11.29 23.92 20.04
N GLN A 138 -12.49 24.09 19.49
CA GLN A 138 -13.77 23.69 20.08
C GLN A 138 -14.23 22.34 19.53
N LEU A 139 -13.72 21.26 20.11
CA LEU A 139 -14.02 19.91 19.65
C LEU A 139 -15.38 19.45 20.16
N PRO A 140 -16.27 18.90 19.31
CA PRO A 140 -17.52 18.32 19.75
C PRO A 140 -17.25 17.08 20.62
N GLN A 141 -18.11 16.87 21.61
CA GLN A 141 -18.08 15.64 22.39
C GLN A 141 -18.55 14.47 21.52
N LEU A 142 -17.83 13.37 21.55
CA LEU A 142 -18.10 12.20 20.71
C LEU A 142 -17.45 10.93 21.27
N PHE A 143 -17.93 9.80 20.73
CA PHE A 143 -17.36 8.50 20.98
C PHE A 143 -17.14 7.77 19.65
N ILE A 144 -15.93 7.31 19.40
CA ILE A 144 -15.55 6.55 18.21
C ILE A 144 -15.05 5.18 18.62
N THR A 145 -15.61 4.13 17.99
CA THR A 145 -15.06 2.78 17.96
C THR A 145 -14.62 2.51 16.53
N ASP A 146 -13.33 2.20 16.32
CA ASP A 146 -12.81 2.11 14.98
C ASP A 146 -11.79 0.97 14.83
N TYR A 147 -11.81 0.35 13.65
CA TYR A 147 -10.91 -0.74 13.26
C TYR A 147 -10.95 -0.94 11.74
N PRO A 148 -9.85 -1.45 11.12
CA PRO A 148 -9.79 -1.61 9.68
C PRO A 148 -10.64 -2.76 9.15
N ASN A 149 -11.13 -2.62 7.92
CA ASN A 149 -11.81 -3.67 7.16
C ASN A 149 -10.82 -4.74 6.66
N PHE A 150 -9.62 -4.31 6.23
CA PHE A 150 -8.56 -5.18 5.71
C PHE A 150 -7.25 -4.96 6.46
N SER A 151 -6.47 -6.05 6.60
CA SER A 151 -5.15 -6.02 7.22
C SER A 151 -4.06 -5.44 6.30
N TRP A 152 -4.30 -5.42 4.98
CA TRP A 152 -3.37 -4.91 3.97
C TRP A 152 -3.95 -3.69 3.28
N ARG A 153 -3.30 -2.54 3.44
CA ARG A 153 -3.69 -1.25 2.87
C ARG A 153 -2.45 -0.59 2.30
N ALA A 154 -2.14 -0.91 1.05
CA ALA A 154 -0.86 -0.59 0.44
C ALA A 154 -0.95 0.53 -0.59
N PHE A 155 0.15 1.28 -0.65
CA PHE A 155 0.51 2.14 -1.77
C PHE A 155 1.87 1.71 -2.30
N MET A 156 1.99 1.55 -3.63
CA MET A 156 3.23 1.23 -4.31
C MET A 156 3.76 2.47 -5.03
N LEU A 157 5.07 2.70 -4.91
CA LEU A 157 5.81 3.73 -5.65
C LEU A 157 6.88 3.09 -6.51
N ASP A 158 6.84 3.35 -7.80
CA ASP A 158 7.90 3.01 -8.75
C ASP A 158 8.98 4.11 -8.74
N GLU A 159 10.11 3.77 -8.17
CA GLU A 159 11.33 4.58 -8.16
C GLU A 159 12.31 4.17 -9.27
N ALA A 160 12.10 2.99 -9.88
CA ALA A 160 12.99 2.48 -10.90
C ALA A 160 12.90 3.31 -12.19
N ARG A 161 11.67 3.66 -12.63
CA ARG A 161 11.50 4.46 -13.84
C ARG A 161 11.91 5.91 -13.64
N TYR A 162 11.48 6.55 -12.56
CA TYR A 162 11.95 7.88 -12.20
C TYR A 162 12.19 8.00 -10.70
N PHE A 163 13.44 8.12 -10.30
CA PHE A 163 13.88 8.27 -8.92
C PHE A 163 13.40 9.60 -8.33
N LYS A 164 12.67 9.58 -7.21
CA LYS A 164 12.12 10.75 -6.53
C LYS A 164 12.90 11.15 -5.27
N GLY A 165 13.54 10.17 -4.63
CA GLY A 165 14.41 10.40 -3.48
C GLY A 165 13.71 10.40 -2.11
N LYS A 166 14.54 10.40 -1.07
CA LYS A 166 14.17 10.19 0.33
C LYS A 166 13.10 11.14 0.85
N GLU A 167 13.21 12.44 0.54
CA GLU A 167 12.29 13.46 1.03
C GLU A 167 10.86 13.22 0.52
N VAL A 168 10.74 12.79 -0.74
CA VAL A 168 9.44 12.46 -1.34
C VAL A 168 8.86 11.21 -0.68
N VAL A 169 9.67 10.17 -0.50
CA VAL A 169 9.23 8.94 0.19
C VAL A 169 8.76 9.25 1.61
N CYS A 170 9.51 10.04 2.39
CA CYS A 170 9.10 10.42 3.74
C CYS A 170 7.79 11.21 3.75
N ARG A 171 7.59 12.13 2.80
CA ARG A 171 6.33 12.86 2.65
C ARG A 171 5.15 11.93 2.32
N LEU A 172 5.36 10.96 1.44
CA LEU A 172 4.33 9.97 1.12
C LEU A 172 3.99 9.09 2.33
N LEU A 173 4.98 8.68 3.12
CA LEU A 173 4.76 7.95 4.37
C LEU A 173 3.93 8.77 5.37
N ASP A 174 4.09 10.10 5.44
CA ASP A 174 3.24 10.97 6.26
C ASP A 174 1.78 10.98 5.78
N GLN A 175 1.57 11.02 4.47
CA GLN A 175 0.21 10.97 3.89
C GLN A 175 -0.44 9.60 4.11
N MET A 176 0.31 8.53 3.90
CA MET A 176 -0.15 7.17 4.19
C MET A 176 -0.55 7.00 5.66
N ALA A 177 0.27 7.49 6.59
CA ALA A 177 -0.02 7.48 8.02
C ALA A 177 -1.32 8.22 8.35
N TYR A 178 -1.49 9.42 7.81
CA TYR A 178 -2.70 10.25 7.99
C TYR A 178 -3.96 9.55 7.49
N LEU A 179 -3.85 8.82 6.38
CA LEU A 179 -4.91 8.02 5.76
C LEU A 179 -5.02 6.58 6.33
N LYS A 180 -4.28 6.24 7.38
CA LYS A 180 -4.28 4.90 8.02
C LYS A 180 -3.88 3.75 7.07
N MET A 181 -3.10 4.02 6.04
CA MET A 181 -2.46 2.99 5.23
C MET A 181 -1.25 2.42 5.98
N ASN A 182 -1.00 1.11 5.85
CA ASN A 182 0.00 0.41 6.67
C ASN A 182 1.11 -0.31 5.91
N THR A 183 1.08 -0.28 4.59
CA THR A 183 2.07 -0.98 3.77
C THR A 183 2.56 -0.08 2.63
N PHE A 184 3.85 0.23 2.63
CA PHE A 184 4.52 0.90 1.53
C PHE A 184 5.23 -0.16 0.68
N HIS A 185 4.76 -0.38 -0.54
CA HIS A 185 5.37 -1.28 -1.50
C HIS A 185 6.36 -0.47 -2.33
N TRP A 186 7.64 -0.78 -2.22
CA TRP A 186 8.71 0.01 -2.79
C TRP A 186 9.34 -0.71 -3.97
N HIS A 187 8.97 -0.29 -5.18
CA HIS A 187 9.49 -0.83 -6.43
C HIS A 187 10.84 -0.20 -6.76
N LEU A 188 11.90 -0.92 -6.42
CA LEU A 188 13.28 -0.40 -6.39
C LEU A 188 14.10 -0.76 -7.60
N THR A 189 13.68 -1.74 -8.40
CA THR A 189 14.46 -2.25 -9.53
C THR A 189 13.58 -2.59 -10.71
N ASP A 190 14.02 -2.22 -11.91
CA ASP A 190 13.36 -2.52 -13.18
C ASP A 190 14.34 -2.39 -14.34
N ASP A 191 13.89 -2.57 -15.58
CA ASP A 191 14.70 -2.44 -16.78
C ASP A 191 15.42 -1.08 -16.87
N GLN A 192 14.76 0.02 -16.47
CA GLN A 192 15.26 1.38 -16.66
C GLN A 192 16.01 1.93 -15.44
N GLY A 193 16.16 1.13 -14.37
CA GLY A 193 16.90 1.59 -13.22
C GLY A 193 16.99 0.63 -12.05
N TRP A 194 18.14 0.63 -11.40
CA TRP A 194 18.41 -0.07 -10.15
C TRP A 194 18.63 0.94 -9.01
N ARG A 195 17.77 0.95 -7.99
CA ARG A 195 17.71 2.05 -7.01
C ARG A 195 18.18 1.70 -5.60
N ILE A 196 18.70 0.50 -5.37
CA ILE A 196 19.13 0.04 -4.05
C ILE A 196 20.62 -0.32 -4.05
N GLU A 197 21.40 0.23 -3.11
CA GLU A 197 22.79 -0.13 -2.90
C GLU A 197 22.91 -1.59 -2.44
N ILE A 198 23.67 -2.40 -3.22
CA ILE A 198 24.07 -3.77 -2.88
C ILE A 198 25.60 -3.78 -2.82
N LYS A 199 26.17 -3.90 -1.63
CA LYS A 199 27.62 -3.77 -1.42
C LYS A 199 28.43 -4.84 -2.13
N LYS A 200 27.88 -6.05 -2.21
CA LYS A 200 28.52 -7.17 -2.92
C LYS A 200 28.55 -6.93 -4.44
N PHE A 201 27.62 -6.14 -4.97
CA PHE A 201 27.48 -5.88 -6.39
C PHE A 201 27.40 -4.36 -6.67
N PRO A 202 28.50 -3.59 -6.47
CA PRO A 202 28.45 -2.12 -6.52
C PRO A 202 28.07 -1.56 -7.88
N LYS A 203 28.38 -2.25 -8.99
CA LYS A 203 28.00 -1.81 -10.34
C LYS A 203 26.49 -1.72 -10.54
N LEU A 204 25.67 -2.42 -9.72
CA LEU A 204 24.22 -2.30 -9.78
C LEU A 204 23.77 -0.84 -9.58
N THR A 205 24.46 -0.08 -8.74
CA THR A 205 24.19 1.35 -8.56
C THR A 205 25.14 2.25 -9.36
N GLU A 206 26.38 1.85 -9.61
CA GLU A 206 27.34 2.62 -10.41
C GLU A 206 26.90 2.72 -11.88
N ILE A 207 26.33 1.65 -12.44
CA ILE A 207 25.89 1.54 -13.85
C ILE A 207 24.37 1.51 -13.92
N GLY A 208 23.74 0.58 -13.17
CA GLY A 208 22.31 0.30 -13.27
C GLY A 208 21.41 1.45 -12.79
N SER A 209 21.92 2.40 -12.01
CA SER A 209 21.15 3.56 -11.58
C SER A 209 21.08 4.70 -12.60
N TYR A 210 21.83 4.61 -13.72
CA TYR A 210 21.98 5.67 -14.71
C TYR A 210 21.47 5.24 -16.08
N ARG A 211 20.76 6.14 -16.78
CA ARG A 211 20.43 6.04 -18.20
C ARG A 211 20.63 7.37 -18.91
N ASP A 212 20.98 7.30 -20.22
CA ASP A 212 21.33 8.48 -21.03
C ASP A 212 20.14 9.42 -21.31
N SER A 213 18.92 8.86 -21.45
CA SER A 213 17.69 9.60 -21.75
C SER A 213 16.48 8.73 -21.45
N SER A 214 15.29 9.33 -21.43
CA SER A 214 14.03 8.61 -21.19
C SER A 214 13.06 8.83 -22.34
N GLU A 215 12.34 7.77 -22.72
CA GLU A 215 11.22 7.88 -23.65
C GLU A 215 10.14 8.81 -23.07
N ILE A 216 9.51 9.60 -23.95
CA ILE A 216 8.46 10.55 -23.59
C ILE A 216 7.20 10.32 -24.42
N ASN A 217 6.10 10.98 -24.05
CA ASN A 217 4.79 10.97 -24.66
C ASN A 217 3.97 9.69 -24.38
N HIS A 218 4.34 8.54 -24.94
CA HIS A 218 3.65 7.27 -24.80
C HIS A 218 4.59 6.11 -25.13
N PHE A 219 4.20 4.90 -24.76
CA PHE A 219 4.93 3.70 -25.12
C PHE A 219 5.13 3.60 -26.64
N GLU A 220 6.32 3.18 -27.04
CA GLU A 220 6.70 3.03 -28.45
C GLU A 220 6.68 4.35 -29.25
N SER A 221 6.79 5.49 -28.57
CA SER A 221 6.91 6.79 -29.26
C SER A 221 8.23 6.95 -29.98
N ASP A 222 9.29 6.24 -29.53
CA ASP A 222 10.67 6.37 -29.97
C ASP A 222 11.22 7.82 -29.91
N VAL A 223 10.56 8.68 -29.11
CA VAL A 223 10.98 10.06 -28.84
C VAL A 223 11.56 10.12 -27.44
N PHE A 224 12.76 10.66 -27.32
CA PHE A 224 13.51 10.74 -26.06
C PHE A 224 13.74 12.18 -25.62
N ASP A 225 13.77 12.42 -24.31
CA ASP A 225 13.97 13.75 -23.72
C ASP A 225 15.42 14.27 -23.83
N GLY A 226 16.37 13.40 -24.18
CA GLY A 226 17.79 13.73 -24.27
C GLY A 226 18.44 14.12 -22.94
N LYS A 227 17.82 13.79 -21.82
CA LYS A 227 18.28 14.15 -20.48
C LYS A 227 18.68 12.89 -19.71
N PRO A 228 19.89 12.86 -19.12
CA PRO A 228 20.28 11.77 -18.23
C PRO A 228 19.36 11.71 -17.02
N HIS A 229 19.07 10.47 -16.60
CA HIS A 229 18.38 10.23 -15.33
C HIS A 229 19.20 9.26 -14.47
N SER A 230 19.33 9.60 -13.17
CA SER A 230 20.07 8.76 -12.22
C SER A 230 19.56 8.98 -10.79
N GLY A 231 19.92 8.05 -9.92
CA GLY A 231 19.66 8.11 -8.50
C GLY A 231 19.52 6.72 -7.90
N TYR A 232 19.87 6.58 -6.64
CA TYR A 232 19.70 5.37 -5.86
C TYR A 232 19.71 5.70 -4.37
N TYR A 233 19.26 4.76 -3.56
CA TYR A 233 19.32 4.84 -2.11
C TYR A 233 20.53 4.08 -1.57
N THR A 234 21.33 4.75 -0.76
CA THR A 234 22.35 4.09 0.06
C THR A 234 21.67 3.23 1.13
N GLN A 235 22.34 2.19 1.62
CA GLN A 235 21.83 1.38 2.73
C GLN A 235 21.58 2.22 3.99
N LYS A 236 22.32 3.31 4.17
CA LYS A 236 22.09 4.26 5.27
C LYS A 236 20.75 4.97 5.10
N GLU A 237 20.46 5.52 3.95
CA GLU A 237 19.18 6.21 3.67
C GLU A 237 18.00 5.24 3.78
N ILE A 238 18.15 4.00 3.30
CA ILE A 238 17.11 2.97 3.46
C ILE A 238 16.80 2.72 4.94
N LYS A 239 17.83 2.57 5.79
CA LYS A 239 17.62 2.40 7.24
C LYS A 239 16.93 3.59 7.89
N GLU A 240 17.25 4.81 7.46
CA GLU A 240 16.60 6.03 7.94
C GLU A 240 15.13 6.08 7.51
N ILE A 241 14.81 5.71 6.27
CA ILE A 241 13.42 5.62 5.75
C ILE A 241 12.63 4.52 6.48
N ILE A 242 13.24 3.37 6.73
CA ILE A 242 12.61 2.26 7.47
C ILE A 242 12.26 2.69 8.90
N GLU A 243 13.17 3.37 9.60
CA GLU A 243 12.87 3.88 10.94
C GLU A 243 11.77 4.93 10.91
N TYR A 244 11.78 5.82 9.91
CA TYR A 244 10.73 6.83 9.70
C TYR A 244 9.34 6.18 9.46
N ALA A 245 9.28 5.12 8.65
CA ALA A 245 8.06 4.35 8.40
C ALA A 245 7.61 3.60 9.66
N ARG A 246 8.55 3.01 10.41
CA ARG A 246 8.28 2.28 11.66
C ARG A 246 7.64 3.17 12.73
N GLU A 247 8.06 4.43 12.84
CA GLU A 247 7.43 5.41 13.74
C GLU A 247 5.99 5.75 13.33
N ARG A 248 5.61 5.45 12.07
CA ARG A 248 4.27 5.64 11.48
C ARG A 248 3.48 4.34 11.37
N HIS A 249 3.97 3.28 11.98
CA HIS A 249 3.37 1.93 11.91
C HIS A 249 3.15 1.44 10.47
N ILE A 250 4.02 1.84 9.53
CA ILE A 250 4.01 1.41 8.14
C ILE A 250 5.12 0.37 7.93
N ASN A 251 4.74 -0.77 7.38
CA ASN A 251 5.67 -1.79 6.91
C ASN A 251 6.13 -1.46 5.50
N ILE A 252 7.44 -1.56 5.22
CA ILE A 252 7.99 -1.39 3.87
C ILE A 252 8.25 -2.76 3.27
N VAL A 253 7.60 -3.06 2.15
CA VAL A 253 7.82 -4.26 1.33
C VAL A 253 8.69 -3.88 0.15
N PRO A 254 9.97 -4.29 0.11
CA PRO A 254 10.83 -4.03 -1.04
C PRO A 254 10.48 -4.97 -2.18
N GLU A 255 10.53 -4.46 -3.41
CA GLU A 255 10.42 -5.24 -4.63
C GLU A 255 11.76 -5.23 -5.37
N ILE A 256 12.23 -6.45 -5.69
CA ILE A 256 13.45 -6.71 -6.47
C ILE A 256 13.06 -7.63 -7.61
N GLU A 257 13.02 -7.08 -8.80
CA GLU A 257 12.53 -7.76 -10.00
C GLU A 257 13.37 -8.96 -10.42
N MET A 258 12.70 -10.07 -10.65
CA MET A 258 13.24 -11.30 -11.22
C MET A 258 12.12 -12.25 -11.68
N PRO A 259 12.25 -13.01 -12.78
CA PRO A 259 13.45 -13.09 -13.64
C PRO A 259 13.44 -12.12 -14.81
N GLY A 260 12.34 -11.42 -15.05
CA GLY A 260 12.19 -10.32 -16.02
C GLY A 260 12.57 -8.96 -15.42
N HIS A 261 12.30 -7.88 -16.15
CA HIS A 261 12.59 -6.50 -15.76
C HIS A 261 14.02 -6.32 -15.22
N ALA A 262 14.99 -6.97 -15.90
CA ALA A 262 16.34 -7.20 -15.42
C ALA A 262 17.40 -6.39 -16.16
N SER A 263 17.04 -5.55 -17.15
CA SER A 263 18.00 -4.92 -18.05
C SER A 263 19.02 -4.03 -17.32
N ALA A 264 18.63 -3.30 -16.27
CA ALA A 264 19.57 -2.48 -15.50
C ALA A 264 20.62 -3.34 -14.75
N ALA A 265 20.20 -4.48 -14.21
CA ALA A 265 21.12 -5.43 -13.56
C ALA A 265 22.05 -6.09 -14.59
N ILE A 266 21.52 -6.49 -15.75
CA ILE A 266 22.29 -7.11 -16.84
C ILE A 266 23.26 -6.09 -17.46
N ALA A 267 22.86 -4.83 -17.61
CA ALA A 267 23.78 -3.76 -18.02
C ALA A 267 24.97 -3.60 -17.06
N SER A 268 24.72 -3.79 -15.77
CA SER A 268 25.73 -3.72 -14.72
C SER A 268 26.66 -4.94 -14.71
N TYR A 269 26.08 -6.13 -14.93
CA TYR A 269 26.77 -7.43 -14.93
C TYR A 269 26.20 -8.31 -16.05
N PRO A 270 26.77 -8.25 -17.28
CA PRO A 270 26.24 -8.98 -18.45
C PRO A 270 26.02 -10.49 -18.23
N TRP A 271 26.89 -11.11 -17.41
CA TRP A 271 26.81 -12.53 -17.09
C TRP A 271 25.53 -12.95 -16.28
N LEU A 272 24.77 -11.99 -15.77
CA LEU A 272 23.45 -12.26 -15.16
C LEU A 272 22.40 -12.60 -16.21
N GLY A 273 22.54 -12.04 -17.42
CA GLY A 273 21.60 -12.25 -18.51
C GLY A 273 21.76 -13.58 -19.23
N THR A 274 20.69 -14.07 -19.82
CA THR A 274 20.68 -15.33 -20.57
C THR A 274 21.68 -15.36 -21.73
N ASN A 275 21.82 -14.24 -22.44
CA ASN A 275 22.74 -14.13 -23.59
C ASN A 275 24.17 -13.70 -23.20
N ASN A 276 24.38 -13.25 -21.95
CA ASN A 276 25.67 -12.70 -21.50
C ASN A 276 26.18 -11.55 -22.39
N GLU A 277 25.29 -10.70 -22.88
CA GLU A 277 25.60 -9.58 -23.76
C GLU A 277 25.74 -8.28 -22.99
N SER A 278 26.71 -7.45 -23.40
CA SER A 278 26.86 -6.09 -22.89
C SER A 278 25.77 -5.20 -23.47
N ILE A 279 24.91 -4.67 -22.61
CA ILE A 279 23.82 -3.76 -22.95
C ILE A 279 23.98 -2.45 -22.17
N LYS A 280 23.28 -1.40 -22.60
CA LYS A 280 23.07 -0.19 -21.81
C LYS A 280 21.78 -0.31 -21.02
N VAL A 281 21.66 0.43 -19.92
CA VAL A 281 20.39 0.63 -19.25
C VAL A 281 19.43 1.32 -20.24
N PRO A 282 18.27 0.72 -20.55
CA PRO A 282 17.37 1.27 -21.57
C PRO A 282 16.70 2.56 -21.10
N GLY A 283 16.56 3.51 -22.04
CA GLY A 283 15.71 4.68 -21.85
C GLY A 283 14.27 4.49 -22.34
N LYS A 284 14.03 3.44 -23.13
CA LYS A 284 12.71 3.07 -23.63
C LYS A 284 11.90 2.40 -22.52
N PHE A 285 10.62 2.75 -22.40
CA PHE A 285 9.70 2.11 -21.47
C PHE A 285 9.02 0.88 -22.09
N GLY A 286 8.31 0.11 -21.29
CA GLY A 286 7.68 -1.14 -21.68
C GLY A 286 8.52 -2.37 -21.33
N VAL A 287 8.10 -3.53 -21.84
CA VAL A 287 8.67 -4.84 -21.50
C VAL A 287 9.87 -5.18 -22.37
N HIS A 288 11.02 -5.40 -21.76
CA HIS A 288 12.25 -5.77 -22.46
C HIS A 288 12.48 -7.29 -22.54
N TYR A 289 13.35 -7.72 -23.48
CA TYR A 289 13.63 -9.14 -23.71
C TYR A 289 14.75 -9.69 -22.82
N ASN A 290 15.46 -8.82 -22.10
CA ASN A 290 16.59 -9.21 -21.26
C ASN A 290 16.08 -9.83 -19.96
N VAL A 291 16.34 -11.12 -19.78
CA VAL A 291 15.93 -11.91 -18.61
C VAL A 291 17.14 -12.58 -17.99
N TYR A 292 17.10 -12.82 -16.68
CA TYR A 292 18.15 -13.55 -15.99
C TYR A 292 18.32 -14.98 -16.54
N ASN A 293 19.56 -15.46 -16.55
CA ASN A 293 19.87 -16.85 -16.86
C ASN A 293 19.59 -17.73 -15.65
N VAL A 294 18.35 -18.12 -15.48
CA VAL A 294 17.89 -18.95 -14.32
C VAL A 294 18.39 -20.40 -14.39
N ALA A 295 19.04 -20.81 -15.48
CA ALA A 295 19.67 -22.11 -15.62
C ALA A 295 21.13 -22.13 -15.11
N ASP A 296 21.73 -20.97 -14.81
CA ASP A 296 23.09 -20.85 -14.30
C ASP A 296 23.07 -20.70 -12.76
N SER A 297 23.68 -21.67 -12.08
CA SER A 297 23.78 -21.65 -10.61
C SER A 297 24.49 -20.40 -10.08
N LYS A 298 25.49 -19.86 -10.81
CA LYS A 298 26.17 -18.63 -10.44
C LYS A 298 25.23 -17.43 -10.43
N VAL A 299 24.29 -17.37 -11.37
CA VAL A 299 23.25 -16.33 -11.42
C VAL A 299 22.29 -16.50 -10.25
N LEU A 300 21.83 -17.73 -10.00
CA LEU A 300 20.96 -18.02 -8.85
C LEU A 300 21.60 -17.66 -7.51
N ASP A 301 22.90 -17.94 -7.34
CA ASP A 301 23.63 -17.57 -6.14
C ASP A 301 23.78 -16.05 -6.00
N ALA A 302 24.03 -15.33 -7.10
CA ALA A 302 24.08 -13.88 -7.08
C ALA A 302 22.73 -13.23 -6.70
N LEU A 303 21.61 -13.75 -7.23
CA LEU A 303 20.28 -13.27 -6.86
C LEU A 303 19.98 -13.52 -5.37
N LYS A 304 20.38 -14.67 -4.82
CA LYS A 304 20.29 -14.95 -3.38
C LYS A 304 21.20 -14.04 -2.54
N ASP A 305 22.38 -13.71 -3.01
CA ASP A 305 23.28 -12.76 -2.35
C ASP A 305 22.67 -11.37 -2.30
N ILE A 306 22.09 -10.89 -3.40
CA ILE A 306 21.34 -9.63 -3.46
C ILE A 306 20.19 -9.64 -2.47
N LEU A 307 19.36 -10.69 -2.52
CA LEU A 307 18.22 -10.83 -1.59
C LEU A 307 18.68 -10.97 -0.13
N THR A 308 19.88 -11.49 0.15
CA THR A 308 20.43 -11.56 1.51
C THR A 308 20.64 -10.14 2.07
N GLU A 309 21.28 -9.25 1.32
CA GLU A 309 21.45 -7.85 1.75
C GLU A 309 20.10 -7.13 1.89
N VAL A 310 19.13 -7.40 1.00
CA VAL A 310 17.77 -6.86 1.12
C VAL A 310 17.09 -7.34 2.40
N ILE A 311 17.18 -8.63 2.74
CA ILE A 311 16.59 -9.20 3.96
C ILE A 311 17.22 -8.60 5.22
N GLU A 312 18.52 -8.33 5.20
CA GLU A 312 19.23 -7.69 6.32
C GLU A 312 18.82 -6.22 6.52
N LEU A 313 18.48 -5.53 5.43
CA LEU A 313 18.03 -4.14 5.47
C LEU A 313 16.56 -4.02 5.91
N PHE A 314 15.67 -4.85 5.34
CA PHE A 314 14.24 -4.70 5.51
C PHE A 314 13.67 -5.68 6.56
N PRO A 315 13.13 -5.16 7.68
CA PRO A 315 12.52 -5.98 8.72
C PRO A 315 11.20 -6.64 8.28
N SER A 316 10.63 -6.23 7.15
CA SER A 316 9.41 -6.80 6.57
C SER A 316 9.46 -8.33 6.56
N PRO A 317 8.39 -9.01 6.96
CA PRO A 317 8.30 -10.45 6.79
C PRO A 317 8.08 -10.89 5.34
N ILE A 318 7.90 -9.93 4.42
CA ILE A 318 7.56 -10.15 3.02
C ILE A 318 8.61 -9.48 2.13
N ILE A 319 9.04 -10.21 1.09
CA ILE A 319 9.86 -9.72 -0.01
C ILE A 319 9.09 -9.93 -1.30
N HIS A 320 8.91 -8.87 -2.08
CA HIS A 320 8.30 -8.93 -3.39
C HIS A 320 9.40 -9.16 -4.43
N ILE A 321 9.18 -10.10 -5.34
CA ILE A 321 10.17 -10.46 -6.38
C ILE A 321 9.75 -10.05 -7.79
N GLY A 322 8.67 -9.30 -7.95
CA GLY A 322 8.09 -9.00 -9.24
C GLY A 322 7.49 -10.26 -9.89
N GLY A 323 8.13 -10.73 -10.94
CA GLY A 323 7.78 -11.98 -11.62
C GLY A 323 6.82 -11.80 -12.77
N ASP A 324 6.49 -10.56 -13.10
CA ASP A 324 5.58 -10.18 -14.19
C ASP A 324 6.31 -10.10 -15.53
N GLU A 325 5.55 -10.14 -16.58
CA GLU A 325 5.86 -9.78 -17.97
C GLU A 325 7.12 -10.43 -18.59
N VAL A 326 7.52 -11.61 -18.10
CA VAL A 326 8.74 -12.30 -18.55
C VAL A 326 8.67 -12.65 -20.04
N LYS A 327 9.58 -12.12 -20.84
CA LYS A 327 9.74 -12.47 -22.26
C LYS A 327 10.60 -13.73 -22.39
N TYR A 328 10.01 -14.82 -22.84
CA TYR A 328 10.64 -16.14 -22.90
C TYR A 328 11.57 -16.35 -24.11
N ASN A 329 11.73 -15.38 -24.99
CA ASN A 329 12.49 -15.51 -26.24
C ASN A 329 13.93 -16.02 -26.00
N GLN A 330 14.67 -15.34 -25.12
CA GLN A 330 16.06 -15.71 -24.81
C GLN A 330 16.14 -17.12 -24.18
N TRP A 331 15.17 -17.49 -23.34
CA TRP A 331 15.15 -18.85 -22.77
C TRP A 331 14.84 -19.92 -23.82
N LYS A 332 13.94 -19.64 -24.78
CA LYS A 332 13.61 -20.57 -25.87
C LYS A 332 14.80 -20.78 -26.81
N GLU A 333 15.61 -19.76 -27.04
CA GLU A 333 16.72 -19.77 -27.96
C GLU A 333 18.04 -20.28 -27.34
N SER A 334 18.17 -20.25 -26.00
CA SER A 334 19.38 -20.62 -25.28
C SER A 334 19.55 -22.13 -25.16
N PRO A 335 20.60 -22.75 -25.78
CA PRO A 335 20.84 -24.18 -25.62
C PRO A 335 21.07 -24.60 -24.16
N VAL A 336 21.66 -23.71 -23.34
CA VAL A 336 21.96 -23.96 -21.93
C VAL A 336 20.64 -24.05 -21.16
N VAL A 337 19.72 -23.10 -21.39
CA VAL A 337 18.40 -23.10 -20.75
C VAL A 337 17.58 -24.31 -21.21
N GLN A 338 17.60 -24.65 -22.50
CA GLN A 338 16.88 -25.83 -23.02
C GLN A 338 17.41 -27.14 -22.41
N ALA A 339 18.72 -27.28 -22.27
CA ALA A 339 19.33 -28.44 -21.60
C ALA A 339 18.96 -28.51 -20.11
N TYR A 340 18.90 -27.36 -19.44
CA TYR A 340 18.43 -27.26 -18.05
C TYR A 340 16.96 -27.69 -17.93
N MET A 341 16.08 -27.18 -18.80
CA MET A 341 14.67 -27.57 -18.82
C MET A 341 14.50 -29.06 -19.05
N GLN A 342 15.22 -29.64 -20.00
CA GLN A 342 15.20 -31.08 -20.25
C GLN A 342 15.64 -31.88 -19.02
N LYS A 343 16.74 -31.48 -18.38
CA LYS A 343 17.25 -32.13 -17.16
C LYS A 343 16.23 -32.12 -16.01
N HIS A 344 15.44 -31.06 -15.88
CA HIS A 344 14.45 -30.89 -14.83
C HIS A 344 13.03 -31.29 -15.25
N ALA A 345 12.88 -31.91 -16.43
CA ALA A 345 11.60 -32.33 -17.02
C ALA A 345 10.56 -31.20 -17.18
N LEU A 346 11.05 -29.96 -17.37
CA LEU A 346 10.21 -28.78 -17.62
C LEU A 346 9.85 -28.70 -19.11
N GLN A 347 8.55 -28.59 -19.40
CA GLN A 347 8.06 -28.68 -20.78
C GLN A 347 7.92 -27.29 -21.44
N THR A 348 7.70 -26.26 -20.65
CA THR A 348 7.43 -24.90 -21.13
C THR A 348 8.26 -23.84 -20.39
N PRO A 349 8.51 -22.67 -21.00
CA PRO A 349 9.16 -21.56 -20.30
C PRO A 349 8.38 -21.08 -19.06
N ALA A 350 7.07 -21.19 -19.07
CA ALA A 350 6.25 -20.85 -17.90
C ALA A 350 6.49 -21.82 -16.73
N GLU A 351 6.70 -23.12 -17.02
CA GLU A 351 7.15 -24.08 -15.98
C GLU A 351 8.53 -23.74 -15.45
N LEU A 352 9.46 -23.29 -16.32
CA LEU A 352 10.77 -22.82 -15.88
C LEU A 352 10.64 -21.61 -14.96
N GLN A 353 9.76 -20.65 -15.28
CA GLN A 353 9.50 -19.51 -14.41
C GLN A 353 8.93 -19.94 -13.05
N VAL A 354 7.94 -20.84 -13.03
CA VAL A 354 7.37 -21.37 -11.78
C VAL A 354 8.43 -22.14 -10.99
N HIS A 355 9.25 -22.95 -11.64
CA HIS A 355 10.37 -23.68 -11.03
C HIS A 355 11.36 -22.71 -10.35
N PHE A 356 11.75 -21.65 -11.07
CA PHE A 356 12.60 -20.60 -10.52
C PHE A 356 11.96 -19.90 -9.32
N THR A 357 10.71 -19.42 -9.46
CA THR A 357 10.00 -18.72 -8.37
C THR A 357 9.80 -19.61 -7.15
N ASN A 358 9.54 -20.91 -7.35
CA ASN A 358 9.46 -21.89 -6.27
C ASN A 358 10.81 -22.02 -5.54
N GLY A 359 11.91 -22.05 -6.29
CA GLY A 359 13.26 -22.08 -5.72
C GLY A 359 13.55 -20.85 -4.85
N ILE A 360 13.21 -19.66 -5.32
CA ILE A 360 13.34 -18.39 -4.57
C ILE A 360 12.39 -18.38 -3.36
N SER A 361 11.13 -18.78 -3.53
CA SER A 361 10.14 -18.84 -2.44
C SER A 361 10.58 -19.76 -1.29
N ASN A 362 11.08 -20.95 -1.63
CA ASN A 362 11.59 -21.91 -0.64
C ASN A 362 12.83 -21.36 0.08
N TRP A 363 13.72 -20.70 -0.67
CA TRP A 363 14.89 -20.07 -0.09
C TRP A 363 14.52 -18.91 0.85
N LEU A 364 13.61 -18.02 0.45
CA LEU A 364 13.07 -16.95 1.30
C LEU A 364 12.43 -17.52 2.57
N SER A 365 11.66 -18.60 2.45
CA SER A 365 11.03 -19.28 3.58
C SER A 365 12.07 -19.82 4.55
N SER A 366 13.20 -20.36 4.05
CA SER A 366 14.32 -20.80 4.90
C SER A 366 14.97 -19.66 5.69
N LYS A 367 14.79 -18.41 5.24
CA LYS A 367 15.22 -17.18 5.90
C LYS A 367 14.12 -16.54 6.77
N GLY A 368 12.98 -17.21 6.94
CA GLY A 368 11.82 -16.70 7.70
C GLY A 368 11.03 -15.59 7.00
N LYS A 369 11.17 -15.48 5.67
CA LYS A 369 10.44 -14.51 4.85
C LYS A 369 9.39 -15.19 3.99
N ARG A 370 8.29 -14.49 3.69
CA ARG A 370 7.30 -14.87 2.68
C ARG A 370 7.64 -14.21 1.36
N MET A 371 7.53 -14.97 0.28
CA MET A 371 7.60 -14.40 -1.06
C MET A 371 6.24 -13.77 -1.43
N MET A 372 6.28 -12.63 -2.09
CA MET A 372 5.17 -12.02 -2.82
C MET A 372 5.60 -11.79 -4.26
N GLY A 373 4.69 -11.86 -5.21
CA GLY A 373 4.96 -11.55 -6.62
C GLY A 373 3.67 -11.32 -7.37
N TRP A 374 3.78 -10.69 -8.53
CA TRP A 374 2.66 -10.47 -9.43
C TRP A 374 2.06 -11.81 -9.88
N ASN A 375 0.79 -11.81 -10.28
CA ASN A 375 0.06 -13.07 -10.43
C ASN A 375 0.57 -14.01 -11.55
N GLU A 376 1.52 -13.58 -12.38
CA GLU A 376 2.29 -14.44 -13.31
C GLU A 376 3.11 -15.53 -12.60
N ILE A 377 3.49 -15.33 -11.33
CA ILE A 377 4.21 -16.35 -10.56
C ILE A 377 3.43 -17.67 -10.41
N THR A 378 2.12 -17.65 -10.65
CA THR A 378 1.28 -18.86 -10.68
C THR A 378 1.45 -19.69 -11.95
N GLY A 379 2.14 -19.15 -12.97
CA GLY A 379 2.26 -19.76 -14.30
C GLY A 379 1.05 -19.58 -15.20
N SER A 380 0.08 -18.76 -14.79
CA SER A 380 -1.09 -18.43 -15.61
C SER A 380 -0.72 -17.58 -16.81
N LYS A 381 -1.38 -17.82 -17.95
CA LYS A 381 -1.23 -16.97 -19.14
C LYS A 381 -2.01 -15.68 -18.94
N LEU A 382 -1.33 -14.55 -18.94
CA LEU A 382 -1.91 -13.22 -18.75
C LEU A 382 -1.73 -12.29 -19.96
N HIS A 383 -0.77 -12.58 -20.82
CA HIS A 383 -0.37 -11.69 -21.90
C HIS A 383 -0.63 -12.30 -23.28
N GLU A 384 -1.01 -11.46 -24.23
CA GLU A 384 -1.29 -11.88 -25.61
C GLU A 384 -0.05 -12.43 -26.33
N TYR A 385 1.15 -11.94 -25.99
CA TYR A 385 2.41 -12.44 -26.55
C TYR A 385 2.79 -13.85 -26.06
N GLN A 386 2.17 -14.33 -24.99
CA GLN A 386 2.35 -15.71 -24.54
C GLN A 386 1.55 -16.66 -25.43
N SER A 387 2.19 -17.64 -26.03
CA SER A 387 1.49 -18.66 -26.82
C SER A 387 0.68 -19.60 -25.89
N SER A 388 -0.24 -20.37 -26.47
CA SER A 388 -0.96 -21.40 -25.70
C SER A 388 -0.05 -22.49 -25.13
N THR A 389 1.15 -22.64 -25.71
CA THR A 389 2.19 -23.58 -25.25
C THR A 389 3.08 -22.99 -24.17
N ASP A 390 2.90 -21.73 -23.79
CA ASP A 390 3.71 -21.06 -22.74
C ASP A 390 3.06 -21.13 -21.34
N THR A 391 1.91 -21.80 -21.21
CA THR A 391 1.28 -22.01 -19.90
C THR A 391 1.99 -23.11 -19.10
N ALA A 392 2.11 -22.94 -17.78
CA ALA A 392 2.62 -24.00 -16.94
C ALA A 392 1.66 -25.18 -16.91
N ILE A 393 2.18 -26.38 -17.17
CA ILE A 393 1.45 -27.63 -16.91
C ILE A 393 1.55 -27.84 -15.39
N GLN A 394 0.44 -28.13 -14.71
CA GLN A 394 0.28 -28.05 -13.23
C GLN A 394 1.15 -29.04 -12.42
N ASN A 395 2.32 -29.42 -12.87
CA ASN A 395 3.21 -30.34 -12.16
C ASN A 395 3.98 -29.67 -11.02
N GLU A 396 4.30 -28.38 -11.13
CA GLU A 396 4.89 -27.60 -10.04
C GLU A 396 3.92 -26.50 -9.60
N LYS A 397 3.51 -26.53 -8.34
CA LYS A 397 2.67 -25.51 -7.73
C LYS A 397 3.51 -24.56 -6.89
N LEU A 398 3.16 -23.29 -6.93
CA LEU A 398 3.71 -22.26 -6.05
C LEU A 398 3.54 -22.68 -4.58
N PRO A 399 4.55 -22.51 -3.70
CA PRO A 399 4.40 -22.77 -2.26
C PRO A 399 3.25 -22.00 -1.63
N LYS A 400 2.45 -22.68 -0.78
CA LYS A 400 1.22 -22.12 -0.19
C LYS A 400 1.42 -20.88 0.67
N ASN A 401 2.62 -20.64 1.15
CA ASN A 401 2.96 -19.45 1.91
C ASN A 401 3.27 -18.23 1.03
N ALA A 402 3.29 -18.35 -0.30
CA ALA A 402 3.42 -17.21 -1.20
C ALA A 402 2.17 -16.34 -1.15
N ILE A 403 2.35 -15.06 -1.46
CA ILE A 403 1.26 -14.08 -1.63
C ILE A 403 1.18 -13.74 -3.12
N VAL A 404 0.00 -13.86 -3.69
CA VAL A 404 -0.23 -13.52 -5.10
C VAL A 404 -0.74 -12.08 -5.19
N HIS A 405 0.01 -11.22 -5.87
CA HIS A 405 -0.36 -9.83 -6.12
C HIS A 405 -1.09 -9.74 -7.46
N CYS A 406 -2.41 -9.64 -7.41
CA CYS A 406 -3.27 -9.73 -8.59
C CYS A 406 -3.44 -8.35 -9.24
N TRP A 407 -2.81 -8.12 -10.39
CA TRP A 407 -2.89 -6.84 -11.10
C TRP A 407 -3.62 -6.93 -12.45
N LYS A 408 -3.60 -8.07 -13.09
CA LYS A 408 -4.13 -8.28 -14.45
C LYS A 408 -4.85 -9.61 -14.59
N GLY A 409 -5.65 -9.73 -15.63
CA GLY A 409 -6.39 -10.94 -15.98
C GLY A 409 -7.84 -10.90 -15.49
N ASP A 410 -8.55 -12.00 -15.69
CA ASP A 410 -9.94 -12.15 -15.27
C ASP A 410 -10.03 -12.34 -13.74
N TYR A 411 -11.10 -11.88 -13.14
CA TYR A 411 -11.42 -12.14 -11.72
C TYR A 411 -11.49 -13.63 -11.37
N SER A 412 -11.70 -14.52 -12.37
CA SER A 412 -11.60 -15.97 -12.19
C SER A 412 -10.21 -16.41 -11.72
N LEU A 413 -9.13 -15.75 -12.17
CA LEU A 413 -7.76 -16.05 -11.74
C LEU A 413 -7.53 -15.72 -10.26
N ILE A 414 -8.16 -14.66 -9.76
CA ILE A 414 -8.13 -14.33 -8.33
C ILE A 414 -8.84 -15.42 -7.52
N LYS A 415 -10.01 -15.87 -7.98
CA LYS A 415 -10.75 -16.97 -7.35
C LYS A 415 -9.94 -18.26 -7.37
N GLU A 416 -9.33 -18.60 -8.50
CA GLU A 416 -8.47 -19.76 -8.67
C GLU A 416 -7.28 -19.72 -7.68
N ALA A 417 -6.62 -18.56 -7.54
CA ALA A 417 -5.54 -18.39 -6.57
C ALA A 417 -6.03 -18.65 -5.13
N ILE A 418 -7.20 -18.13 -4.76
CA ILE A 418 -7.83 -18.34 -3.45
C ILE A 418 -8.23 -19.82 -3.27
N GLU A 419 -8.83 -20.47 -4.26
CA GLU A 419 -9.20 -21.89 -4.24
C GLU A 419 -7.98 -22.80 -4.13
N ASN A 420 -6.88 -22.38 -4.73
CA ASN A 420 -5.57 -23.01 -4.55
C ASN A 420 -4.96 -22.72 -3.16
N GLY A 421 -5.59 -21.93 -2.31
CA GLY A 421 -5.21 -21.64 -0.91
C GLY A 421 -4.09 -20.60 -0.77
N TYR A 422 -3.92 -19.71 -1.74
CA TYR A 422 -3.00 -18.59 -1.64
C TYR A 422 -3.68 -17.39 -0.99
N ASP A 423 -2.93 -16.65 -0.20
CA ASP A 423 -3.31 -15.29 0.16
C ASP A 423 -3.11 -14.37 -1.04
N ILE A 424 -4.04 -13.45 -1.25
CA ILE A 424 -3.98 -12.50 -2.36
C ILE A 424 -4.03 -11.04 -1.88
N VAL A 425 -3.39 -10.16 -2.64
CA VAL A 425 -3.61 -8.72 -2.60
C VAL A 425 -4.20 -8.31 -3.94
N ASN A 426 -5.33 -7.61 -3.91
CA ASN A 426 -5.99 -7.17 -5.15
C ASN A 426 -5.51 -5.77 -5.52
N ALA A 427 -4.86 -5.69 -6.68
CA ALA A 427 -4.29 -4.50 -7.29
C ALA A 427 -4.73 -4.38 -8.76
N TYR A 428 -5.97 -4.76 -9.08
CA TYR A 428 -6.45 -4.86 -10.45
C TYR A 428 -6.34 -3.52 -11.19
N HIS A 429 -5.50 -3.49 -12.23
CA HIS A 429 -4.98 -2.27 -12.84
C HIS A 429 -6.06 -1.30 -13.33
N GLU A 430 -7.20 -1.80 -13.81
CA GLU A 430 -8.30 -0.95 -14.28
C GLU A 430 -8.92 -0.07 -13.18
N TYR A 431 -8.67 -0.39 -11.91
CA TYR A 431 -9.20 0.33 -10.76
C TYR A 431 -8.13 0.98 -9.89
N THR A 432 -6.89 0.45 -9.87
CA THR A 432 -5.90 0.77 -8.83
C THR A 432 -4.63 1.44 -9.34
N TYR A 433 -4.40 1.52 -10.66
CA TYR A 433 -3.23 2.15 -11.24
C TYR A 433 -3.39 3.67 -11.27
N LEU A 434 -2.66 4.34 -10.40
CA LEU A 434 -2.73 5.79 -10.20
C LEU A 434 -2.00 6.60 -11.28
N ASP A 435 -1.15 5.97 -12.07
CA ASP A 435 -0.52 6.52 -13.27
C ASP A 435 -1.52 6.75 -14.41
N TYR A 436 -2.66 6.03 -14.40
CA TYR A 436 -3.75 6.30 -15.34
C TYR A 436 -4.39 7.66 -15.05
N ASP A 437 -4.81 8.34 -16.11
CA ASP A 437 -5.46 9.63 -16.01
C ASP A 437 -6.86 9.56 -15.33
N TYR A 438 -7.40 10.71 -14.96
CA TYR A 438 -8.72 10.79 -14.32
C TYR A 438 -9.89 10.45 -15.26
N LYS A 439 -9.68 10.36 -16.58
CA LYS A 439 -10.71 9.89 -17.51
C LYS A 439 -10.84 8.37 -17.42
N THR A 440 -9.73 7.68 -17.27
CA THR A 440 -9.65 6.21 -17.19
C THR A 440 -10.06 5.72 -15.79
N ILE A 441 -9.50 6.34 -14.74
CA ILE A 441 -9.84 6.03 -13.35
C ILE A 441 -10.26 7.32 -12.62
N PRO A 442 -11.53 7.75 -12.79
CA PRO A 442 -12.07 8.84 -12.00
C PRO A 442 -12.14 8.49 -10.51
N LEU A 443 -12.18 9.51 -9.65
CA LEU A 443 -12.23 9.34 -8.20
C LEU A 443 -13.36 8.41 -7.74
N GLU A 444 -14.51 8.49 -8.37
CA GLU A 444 -15.68 7.64 -8.07
C GLU A 444 -15.40 6.17 -8.37
N LYS A 445 -14.77 5.86 -9.51
CA LYS A 445 -14.37 4.49 -9.87
C LYS A 445 -13.36 3.92 -8.86
N ALA A 446 -12.36 4.72 -8.47
CA ALA A 446 -11.40 4.35 -7.43
C ALA A 446 -12.07 4.08 -6.08
N TYR A 447 -13.05 4.91 -5.69
CA TYR A 447 -13.79 4.78 -4.44
C TYR A 447 -14.65 3.51 -4.38
N HIS A 448 -15.26 3.12 -5.50
CA HIS A 448 -16.12 1.93 -5.58
C HIS A 448 -15.36 0.62 -5.83
N PHE A 449 -14.04 0.68 -5.91
CA PHE A 449 -13.24 -0.54 -6.00
C PHE A 449 -13.48 -1.44 -4.78
N ASN A 450 -13.81 -2.71 -5.04
CA ASN A 450 -13.92 -3.74 -4.02
C ASN A 450 -12.84 -4.80 -4.25
N PRO A 451 -11.88 -4.99 -3.32
CA PRO A 451 -10.84 -5.99 -3.50
C PRO A 451 -11.33 -7.43 -3.39
N VAL A 452 -12.54 -7.65 -2.90
CA VAL A 452 -13.12 -8.99 -2.71
C VAL A 452 -13.95 -9.38 -3.94
N PRO A 453 -13.55 -10.41 -4.71
CA PRO A 453 -14.36 -10.94 -5.80
C PRO A 453 -15.74 -11.40 -5.33
N GLU A 454 -16.73 -11.21 -6.17
CA GLU A 454 -18.08 -11.70 -5.91
C GLU A 454 -18.13 -13.24 -5.82
N GLY A 455 -19.03 -13.75 -4.99
CA GLY A 455 -19.30 -15.18 -4.87
C GLY A 455 -18.31 -15.97 -4.00
N LEU A 456 -17.38 -15.32 -3.30
CA LEU A 456 -16.51 -16.00 -2.33
C LEU A 456 -17.29 -16.37 -1.06
N THR A 457 -17.04 -17.57 -0.55
CA THR A 457 -17.48 -18.00 0.78
C THR A 457 -16.77 -17.22 1.88
N VAL A 458 -17.32 -17.23 3.11
CA VAL A 458 -16.69 -16.58 4.28
C VAL A 458 -15.27 -17.11 4.50
N GLY A 459 -15.07 -18.42 4.36
CA GLY A 459 -13.74 -19.04 4.51
C GLY A 459 -12.73 -18.63 3.43
N GLN A 460 -13.19 -18.34 2.20
CA GLN A 460 -12.32 -17.88 1.12
C GLN A 460 -11.97 -16.39 1.26
N ARG A 461 -12.85 -15.57 1.82
CA ARG A 461 -12.61 -14.12 2.00
C ARG A 461 -11.42 -13.82 2.90
N ILE A 462 -11.06 -14.71 3.84
CA ILE A 462 -9.90 -14.53 4.72
C ILE A 462 -8.58 -14.49 3.96
N HIS A 463 -8.53 -15.07 2.74
CA HIS A 463 -7.35 -15.04 1.88
C HIS A 463 -7.20 -13.72 1.10
N VAL A 464 -8.21 -12.86 1.08
CA VAL A 464 -8.09 -11.52 0.53
C VAL A 464 -7.50 -10.61 1.60
N LEU A 465 -6.19 -10.37 1.57
CA LEU A 465 -5.50 -9.55 2.57
C LEU A 465 -5.93 -8.08 2.49
N GLY A 466 -6.24 -7.59 1.30
CA GLY A 466 -6.74 -6.24 1.10
C GLY A 466 -6.40 -5.64 -0.26
N VAL A 467 -6.18 -4.34 -0.26
CA VAL A 467 -6.02 -3.50 -1.44
C VAL A 467 -4.59 -2.94 -1.54
N SER A 468 -4.11 -2.84 -2.78
CA SER A 468 -2.92 -2.07 -3.14
C SER A 468 -3.26 -1.12 -4.28
N CYS A 469 -2.78 0.13 -4.24
CA CYS A 469 -2.83 1.05 -5.36
C CYS A 469 -1.40 1.40 -5.80
N GLN A 470 -1.19 1.53 -7.12
CA GLN A 470 0.13 1.60 -7.73
C GLN A 470 0.35 2.94 -8.42
N MET A 471 1.52 3.52 -8.20
CA MET A 471 2.02 4.69 -8.92
C MET A 471 3.23 4.26 -9.75
N TRP A 472 2.95 3.73 -10.95
CA TRP A 472 3.99 3.43 -11.94
C TRP A 472 4.62 4.73 -12.45
N GLY A 473 5.86 4.66 -12.90
CA GLY A 473 6.70 5.83 -13.06
C GLY A 473 6.99 6.26 -14.50
N GLU A 474 6.64 5.47 -15.53
CA GLU A 474 7.18 5.57 -16.88
C GLU A 474 7.06 6.99 -17.49
N PHE A 475 5.91 7.61 -17.38
CA PHE A 475 5.67 8.96 -17.91
C PHE A 475 5.42 10.00 -16.80
N ILE A 476 5.95 9.73 -15.59
CA ILE A 476 5.79 10.59 -14.40
C ILE A 476 7.17 11.09 -13.93
N PRO A 477 7.81 11.98 -14.67
CA PRO A 477 9.18 12.40 -14.40
C PRO A 477 9.32 13.29 -13.15
N THR A 478 8.25 13.97 -12.73
CA THR A 478 8.31 14.97 -11.66
C THR A 478 7.40 14.63 -10.48
N VAL A 479 7.72 15.18 -9.32
CA VAL A 479 6.87 15.10 -8.13
C VAL A 479 5.52 15.75 -8.38
N GLU A 480 5.49 16.88 -9.09
CA GLU A 480 4.25 17.59 -9.44
C GLU A 480 3.32 16.73 -10.30
N SER A 481 3.85 16.04 -11.33
CA SER A 481 3.06 15.13 -12.17
C SER A 481 2.52 13.95 -11.37
N MET A 482 3.33 13.39 -10.47
CA MET A 482 2.91 12.35 -9.55
C MET A 482 1.77 12.83 -8.63
N ASP A 483 1.94 13.98 -7.99
CA ASP A 483 0.95 14.50 -7.04
C ASP A 483 -0.40 14.78 -7.70
N LYS A 484 -0.41 15.29 -8.92
CA LYS A 484 -1.64 15.52 -9.71
C LYS A 484 -2.44 14.24 -9.95
N LEU A 485 -1.76 13.12 -10.13
CA LEU A 485 -2.39 11.82 -10.36
C LEU A 485 -2.73 11.10 -9.06
N LEU A 486 -1.88 11.23 -8.05
CA LEU A 486 -2.02 10.56 -6.77
C LEU A 486 -3.16 11.13 -5.93
N PHE A 487 -3.20 12.46 -5.80
CA PHE A 487 -4.18 13.15 -4.95
C PHE A 487 -5.37 13.70 -5.73
N PRO A 488 -6.62 13.50 -5.23
CA PRO A 488 -6.96 12.86 -3.97
C PRO A 488 -7.21 11.34 -4.05
N ARG A 489 -6.94 10.65 -5.19
CA ARG A 489 -7.35 9.23 -5.41
C ARG A 489 -6.81 8.26 -4.36
N ILE A 490 -5.63 8.49 -3.79
CA ILE A 490 -5.08 7.63 -2.72
C ILE A 490 -6.03 7.53 -1.51
N ALA A 491 -6.77 8.59 -1.21
CA ALA A 491 -7.75 8.60 -0.13
C ALA A 491 -8.91 7.62 -0.37
N ALA A 492 -9.28 7.38 -1.62
CA ALA A 492 -10.32 6.40 -1.99
C ALA A 492 -9.89 4.97 -1.65
N TYR A 493 -8.63 4.62 -1.88
CA TYR A 493 -8.11 3.29 -1.53
C TYR A 493 -7.88 3.14 -0.02
N ALA A 494 -7.51 4.22 0.66
CA ALA A 494 -7.46 4.25 2.12
C ALA A 494 -8.84 3.99 2.73
N GLU A 495 -9.89 4.63 2.18
CA GLU A 495 -11.29 4.38 2.55
C GLU A 495 -11.68 2.93 2.31
N THR A 496 -11.40 2.38 1.13
CA THR A 496 -11.68 0.98 0.80
C THR A 496 -10.97 0.00 1.75
N GLY A 497 -9.72 0.29 2.10
CA GLY A 497 -8.93 -0.57 2.96
C GLY A 497 -9.32 -0.52 4.43
N TRP A 498 -9.76 0.64 4.90
CA TRP A 498 -10.07 0.87 6.30
C TRP A 498 -11.56 0.77 6.62
N SER A 499 -12.42 1.50 5.89
CA SER A 499 -13.83 1.68 6.25
C SER A 499 -14.68 0.45 5.95
N LEU A 500 -15.64 0.18 6.81
CA LEU A 500 -16.62 -0.88 6.57
C LEU A 500 -17.52 -0.51 5.38
N GLU A 501 -17.84 -1.46 4.52
CA GLU A 501 -18.63 -1.22 3.31
C GLU A 501 -19.97 -0.51 3.60
N LYS A 502 -20.64 -0.88 4.70
CA LYS A 502 -21.90 -0.24 5.15
C LYS A 502 -21.79 1.25 5.45
N ASN A 503 -20.56 1.76 5.70
CA ASN A 503 -20.29 3.16 6.05
C ASN A 503 -19.82 3.98 4.86
N LYS A 504 -19.56 3.36 3.72
CA LYS A 504 -19.09 4.03 2.51
C LYS A 504 -20.21 4.84 1.87
N ASN A 505 -19.92 6.10 1.53
CA ASN A 505 -20.82 7.00 0.81
C ASN A 505 -19.98 7.97 -0.02
N PHE A 506 -20.00 7.80 -1.34
CA PHE A 506 -19.15 8.59 -2.25
C PHE A 506 -19.44 10.09 -2.20
N GLN A 507 -20.71 10.50 -2.16
CA GLN A 507 -21.06 11.92 -2.10
C GLN A 507 -20.46 12.57 -0.85
N GLN A 508 -20.63 11.92 0.29
CA GLN A 508 -20.10 12.40 1.56
C GLN A 508 -18.58 12.42 1.59
N PHE A 509 -17.93 11.37 1.07
CA PHE A 509 -16.48 11.31 0.91
C PHE A 509 -15.96 12.44 0.04
N SER A 510 -16.58 12.65 -1.13
CA SER A 510 -16.21 13.72 -2.08
C SER A 510 -16.35 15.14 -1.48
N GLU A 511 -17.39 15.37 -0.68
CA GLU A 511 -17.57 16.63 0.06
C GLU A 511 -16.50 16.81 1.13
N THR A 512 -16.17 15.75 1.87
CA THR A 512 -15.15 15.79 2.93
C THR A 512 -13.77 16.11 2.36
N LEU A 513 -13.41 15.56 1.21
CA LEU A 513 -12.14 15.84 0.54
C LEU A 513 -11.91 17.32 0.22
N LYS A 514 -12.97 18.11 0.00
CA LYS A 514 -12.85 19.56 -0.28
C LYS A 514 -12.36 20.36 0.92
N THR A 515 -12.48 19.80 2.12
CA THR A 515 -12.10 20.43 3.39
C THR A 515 -10.92 19.72 4.06
N HIS A 516 -10.38 18.69 3.42
CA HIS A 516 -9.31 17.84 3.91
C HIS A 516 -7.98 18.20 3.30
#